data_749d8a913e0c4656c3e3f12ab4a283f0
#
_entry.id   749d8a913e0c4656c3e3f12ab4a283f0
#
_cell.length_a   1.000
_cell.length_b   1.000
_cell.length_c   1.000
_cell.angle_alpha   90.00
_cell.angle_beta   90.00
_cell.angle_gamma   90.00
#
_symmetry.space_group_name_H-M   'P 1'
#
loop_
_entity.id
_entity.type
_entity.pdbx_description
1 polymer ?
#
loop_
_entity_poly.entity_id
_entity_poly.type
_entity_poly.pdbx_seq_one_letter_code
_entity_poly.pdbx_strand_id
1 'polypeptide(L)'
;MVDIKPFKATVLNPELAVDKLVCPVYDTIDSANYERFAKERNNIIHVTTRKKSMDRDDFIDYATRELGRFRSSGILVERKKPAFYIYGIMFTLSPEILALLPEKDRRQKYFVFGLVSLVKVEEPGERKHSRA
;
A
#
# COMPACT_ATOMS: atom_id res chain seq x y z
N MET A 1 -11.71 -17.25 -17.92
CA MET A 1 -11.69 -17.43 -16.44
C MET A 1 -10.45 -16.69 -15.96
N VAL A 2 -10.56 -15.83 -14.95
CA VAL A 2 -9.39 -15.14 -14.38
C VAL A 2 -8.60 -16.14 -13.53
N ASP A 3 -7.31 -16.31 -13.86
CA ASP A 3 -6.41 -17.18 -13.10
C ASP A 3 -5.74 -16.35 -12.00
N ILE A 4 -6.07 -16.65 -10.73
CA ILE A 4 -5.52 -15.98 -9.55
C ILE A 4 -4.71 -16.97 -8.72
N LYS A 5 -3.56 -16.51 -8.18
CA LYS A 5 -2.66 -17.36 -7.40
C LYS A 5 -2.24 -16.69 -6.10
N PRO A 6 -2.02 -17.50 -5.04
CA PRO A 6 -1.39 -17.00 -3.82
C PRO A 6 0.09 -16.68 -4.08
N PHE A 7 0.66 -15.77 -3.26
CA PHE A 7 2.07 -15.42 -3.37
C PHE A 7 2.70 -15.17 -1.99
N LYS A 8 4.03 -15.15 -1.96
CA LYS A 8 4.78 -14.76 -0.77
C LYS A 8 4.94 -13.25 -0.76
N ALA A 9 4.20 -12.56 0.11
CA ALA A 9 4.33 -11.12 0.24
C ALA A 9 5.59 -10.75 1.03
N THR A 10 6.23 -9.66 0.61
CA THR A 10 7.16 -8.93 1.46
C THR A 10 6.38 -7.93 2.30
N VAL A 11 6.51 -8.01 3.61
CA VAL A 11 5.75 -7.19 4.57
C VAL A 11 6.71 -6.53 5.56
N LEU A 12 6.26 -5.48 6.25
CA LEU A 12 6.97 -4.97 7.42
C LEU A 12 7.12 -6.08 8.46
N ASN A 13 8.29 -6.14 9.10
CA ASN A 13 8.54 -7.11 10.15
C ASN A 13 7.57 -6.84 11.33
N PRO A 14 6.69 -7.77 11.67
CA PRO A 14 5.67 -7.57 12.71
C PRO A 14 6.26 -7.47 14.12
N GLU A 15 7.54 -7.81 14.31
CA GLU A 15 8.23 -7.67 15.59
C GLU A 15 8.76 -6.26 15.86
N LEU A 16 8.70 -5.39 14.84
CA LEU A 16 9.16 -4.00 14.98
C LEU A 16 7.99 -3.07 15.34
N ALA A 17 8.32 -1.95 15.99
CA ALA A 17 7.36 -0.88 16.28
C ALA A 17 6.92 -0.20 14.97
N VAL A 18 5.69 -0.47 14.52
CA VAL A 18 5.18 -0.08 13.20
C VAL A 18 4.98 1.43 13.06
N ASP A 19 4.64 2.13 14.15
CA ASP A 19 4.37 3.57 14.18
C ASP A 19 5.48 4.45 13.60
N LYS A 20 6.75 4.02 13.74
CA LYS A 20 7.93 4.70 13.16
C LYS A 20 8.27 4.25 11.74
N LEU A 21 7.71 3.14 11.30
CA LEU A 21 8.03 2.53 10.00
C LEU A 21 7.08 2.95 8.90
N VAL A 22 5.89 3.45 9.23
CA VAL A 22 4.83 3.79 8.27
C VAL A 22 4.66 5.30 8.13
N CYS A 23 4.09 5.70 7.00
CA CYS A 23 3.67 7.09 6.73
C CYS A 23 2.30 7.08 6.04
N PRO A 24 1.60 8.21 5.98
CA PRO A 24 0.40 8.35 5.17
C PRO A 24 0.65 8.06 3.68
N VAL A 25 -0.44 7.94 2.91
CA VAL A 25 -0.37 7.75 1.45
C VAL A 25 0.31 8.97 0.80
N TYR A 26 1.14 8.73 -0.22
CA TYR A 26 2.03 9.73 -0.82
C TYR A 26 1.34 11.00 -1.31
N ASP A 27 0.10 10.91 -1.78
CA ASP A 27 -0.70 12.03 -2.28
C ASP A 27 -1.28 12.93 -1.17
N THR A 28 -1.25 12.46 0.08
CA THR A 28 -1.69 13.23 1.26
C THR A 28 -0.52 13.86 2.03
N ILE A 29 0.72 13.66 1.59
CA ILE A 29 1.92 14.13 2.28
C ILE A 29 2.36 15.48 1.71
N ASP A 30 2.27 16.53 2.51
CA ASP A 30 2.90 17.82 2.22
C ASP A 30 4.41 17.81 2.57
N SER A 31 5.10 18.90 2.22
CA SER A 31 6.56 19.00 2.44
C SER A 31 6.95 18.96 3.91
N ALA A 32 6.16 19.55 4.81
CA ALA A 32 6.45 19.59 6.25
C ALA A 32 6.28 18.20 6.87
N ASN A 33 5.21 17.50 6.51
CA ASN A 33 4.98 16.12 6.92
C ASN A 33 6.03 15.17 6.32
N TYR A 34 6.45 15.38 5.05
CA TYR A 34 7.53 14.60 4.46
C TYR A 34 8.80 14.66 5.34
N GLU A 35 9.27 15.87 5.68
CA GLU A 35 10.48 16.04 6.49
C GLU A 35 10.35 15.40 7.89
N ARG A 36 9.16 15.41 8.47
CA ARG A 36 8.90 14.75 9.76
C ARG A 36 9.12 13.24 9.67
N PHE A 37 8.52 12.58 8.69
CA PHE A 37 8.65 11.13 8.52
C PHE A 37 10.04 10.73 8.02
N ALA A 38 10.67 11.55 7.18
CA ALA A 38 12.00 11.28 6.64
C ALA A 38 13.13 11.35 7.69
N LYS A 39 12.89 11.94 8.86
CA LYS A 39 13.80 11.87 10.01
C LYS A 39 13.92 10.43 10.55
N GLU A 40 12.88 9.63 10.42
CA GLU A 40 12.91 8.23 10.82
C GLU A 40 13.58 7.40 9.73
N ARG A 41 14.81 6.99 9.96
CA ARG A 41 15.67 6.30 8.96
C ARG A 41 15.04 5.03 8.37
N ASN A 42 14.17 4.37 9.12
CA ASN A 42 13.52 3.13 8.74
C ASN A 42 12.06 3.32 8.29
N ASN A 43 11.61 4.55 8.09
CA ASN A 43 10.27 4.82 7.62
C ASN A 43 10.14 4.50 6.13
N ILE A 44 9.02 3.88 5.75
CA ILE A 44 8.74 3.48 4.37
C ILE A 44 8.67 4.66 3.39
N ILE A 45 8.56 5.89 3.89
CA ILE A 45 8.53 7.12 3.09
C ILE A 45 9.73 7.20 2.13
N HIS A 46 10.89 6.67 2.55
CA HIS A 46 12.11 6.63 1.75
C HIS A 46 11.98 5.80 0.46
N VAL A 47 10.99 4.92 0.41
CA VAL A 47 10.71 4.06 -0.75
C VAL A 47 9.45 4.49 -1.51
N THR A 48 8.47 5.04 -0.81
CA THR A 48 7.13 5.30 -1.39
C THR A 48 6.91 6.72 -1.87
N THR A 49 7.69 7.69 -1.36
CA THR A 49 7.39 9.10 -1.57
C THR A 49 8.63 9.87 -1.99
N ARG A 50 8.57 10.48 -3.18
CA ARG A 50 9.63 11.32 -3.69
C ARG A 50 9.63 12.69 -3.01
N LYS A 51 10.80 13.13 -2.53
CA LYS A 51 10.98 14.53 -2.10
C LYS A 51 10.81 15.47 -3.30
N LYS A 52 10.07 16.57 -3.15
CA LYS A 52 9.79 17.51 -4.25
C LYS A 52 11.03 18.07 -4.94
N SER A 53 12.14 18.24 -4.21
CA SER A 53 13.41 18.75 -4.73
C SER A 53 14.28 17.69 -5.42
N MET A 54 13.90 16.41 -5.38
CA MET A 54 14.65 15.32 -5.98
C MET A 54 14.11 15.02 -7.38
N ASP A 55 15.00 14.77 -8.34
CA ASP A 55 14.61 14.31 -9.67
C ASP A 55 13.94 12.92 -9.60
N ARG A 56 13.21 12.55 -10.66
CA ARG A 56 12.50 11.26 -10.71
C ARG A 56 13.46 10.08 -10.78
N ASP A 57 14.47 10.18 -11.63
CA ASP A 57 15.42 9.09 -11.85
C ASP A 57 16.31 8.91 -10.63
N ASP A 58 16.77 10.01 -10.03
CA ASP A 58 17.50 10.00 -8.75
C ASP A 58 16.67 9.34 -7.62
N PHE A 59 15.35 9.60 -7.62
CA PHE A 59 14.46 8.96 -6.64
C PHE A 59 14.34 7.46 -6.88
N ILE A 60 14.23 7.00 -8.11
CA ILE A 60 14.13 5.56 -8.43
C ILE A 60 15.39 4.84 -7.92
N ASP A 61 16.56 5.39 -8.20
CA ASP A 61 17.83 4.82 -7.73
C ASP A 61 17.93 4.84 -6.20
N TYR A 62 17.56 5.94 -5.58
CA TYR A 62 17.51 6.07 -4.12
C TYR A 62 16.54 5.05 -3.50
N ALA A 63 15.30 4.99 -3.97
CA ALA A 63 14.28 4.08 -3.44
C ALA A 63 14.66 2.61 -3.63
N THR A 64 15.32 2.28 -4.74
CA THR A 64 15.82 0.92 -5.00
C THR A 64 16.88 0.51 -3.99
N ARG A 65 17.84 1.40 -3.69
CA ARG A 65 18.86 1.15 -2.64
C ARG A 65 18.22 1.01 -1.26
N GLU A 66 17.27 1.88 -0.92
CA GLU A 66 16.58 1.83 0.37
C GLU A 66 15.73 0.56 0.52
N LEU A 67 15.06 0.13 -0.54
CA LEU A 67 14.33 -1.14 -0.55
C LEU A 67 15.26 -2.33 -0.31
N GLY A 68 16.43 -2.34 -0.94
CA GLY A 68 17.47 -3.33 -0.70
C GLY A 68 17.95 -3.33 0.76
N ARG A 69 18.20 -2.14 1.31
CA ARG A 69 18.57 -1.97 2.71
C ARG A 69 17.49 -2.48 3.67
N PHE A 70 16.23 -2.16 3.42
CA PHE A 70 15.12 -2.62 4.26
C PHE A 70 15.00 -4.15 4.29
N ARG A 71 15.26 -4.81 3.17
CA ARG A 71 15.30 -6.27 3.09
C ARG A 71 16.50 -6.86 3.85
N SER A 72 17.70 -6.32 3.61
CA SER A 72 18.92 -6.84 4.25
C SER A 72 18.97 -6.61 5.76
N SER A 73 18.34 -5.54 6.26
CA SER A 73 18.27 -5.22 7.69
C SER A 73 17.08 -5.87 8.42
N GLY A 74 16.25 -6.66 7.74
CA GLY A 74 15.11 -7.32 8.34
C GLY A 74 13.92 -6.40 8.69
N ILE A 75 13.89 -5.17 8.17
CA ILE A 75 12.74 -4.26 8.28
C ILE A 75 11.59 -4.78 7.43
N LEU A 76 11.92 -5.26 6.22
CA LEU A 76 11.02 -5.98 5.34
C LEU A 76 11.38 -7.47 5.35
N VAL A 77 10.38 -8.31 5.56
CA VAL A 77 10.53 -9.76 5.60
C VAL A 77 9.59 -10.43 4.61
N GLU A 78 10.06 -11.49 3.95
CA GLU A 78 9.22 -12.29 3.08
C GLU A 78 8.45 -13.34 3.90
N ARG A 79 7.16 -13.48 3.62
CA ARG A 79 6.34 -14.54 4.23
C ARG A 79 6.81 -15.92 3.78
N LYS A 80 6.87 -16.87 4.72
CA LYS A 80 7.38 -18.24 4.46
C LYS A 80 6.50 -19.02 3.49
N LYS A 81 5.18 -18.82 3.54
CA LYS A 81 4.20 -19.55 2.71
C LYS A 81 3.45 -18.60 1.78
N PRO A 82 3.15 -19.02 0.54
CA PRO A 82 2.22 -18.28 -0.31
C PRO A 82 0.83 -18.21 0.32
N ALA A 83 0.17 -17.06 0.20
CA ALA A 83 -1.18 -16.84 0.69
C ALA A 83 -1.92 -15.82 -0.18
N PHE A 84 -3.21 -15.80 -0.08
CA PHE A 84 -4.04 -14.66 -0.45
C PHE A 84 -4.06 -13.69 0.73
N TYR A 85 -4.09 -12.39 0.45
CA TYR A 85 -4.11 -11.37 1.50
C TYR A 85 -5.40 -10.58 1.40
N ILE A 86 -5.98 -10.26 2.57
CA ILE A 86 -7.12 -9.35 2.64
C ILE A 86 -6.58 -7.99 3.05
N TYR A 87 -6.89 -6.99 2.23
CA TYR A 87 -6.65 -5.59 2.54
C TYR A 87 -7.94 -4.97 3.03
N GLY A 88 -7.93 -4.40 4.23
CA GLY A 88 -9.09 -3.77 4.83
C GLY A 88 -8.84 -2.30 5.14
N ILE A 89 -9.76 -1.43 4.76
CA ILE A 89 -9.79 -0.02 5.17
C ILE A 89 -11.00 0.21 6.05
N MET A 90 -10.77 0.79 7.22
CA MET A 90 -11.81 1.32 8.08
C MET A 90 -11.77 2.83 8.02
N PHE A 91 -12.92 3.47 7.79
CA PHE A 91 -13.03 4.92 7.70
C PHE A 91 -14.36 5.42 8.27
N THR A 92 -14.42 6.72 8.55
CA THR A 92 -15.64 7.45 8.90
C THR A 92 -15.96 8.42 7.78
N LEU A 93 -17.24 8.64 7.54
CA LEU A 93 -17.70 9.68 6.62
C LEU A 93 -17.89 10.99 7.38
N SER A 94 -17.73 12.11 6.68
CA SER A 94 -18.05 13.41 7.25
C SER A 94 -19.55 13.53 7.52
N PRO A 95 -19.99 14.40 8.47
CA PRO A 95 -21.40 14.60 8.76
C PRO A 95 -22.22 14.98 7.51
N GLU A 96 -21.63 15.78 6.61
CA GLU A 96 -22.27 16.23 5.36
C GLU A 96 -22.55 15.03 4.43
N ILE A 97 -21.59 14.10 4.28
CA ILE A 97 -21.77 12.90 3.46
C ILE A 97 -22.76 11.95 4.14
N LEU A 98 -22.68 11.79 5.46
CA LEU A 98 -23.63 10.97 6.21
C LEU A 98 -25.08 11.46 6.05
N ALA A 99 -25.30 12.76 5.98
CA ALA A 99 -26.63 13.35 5.79
C ALA A 99 -27.25 12.99 4.43
N LEU A 100 -26.42 12.71 3.41
CA LEU A 100 -26.89 12.31 2.06
C LEU A 100 -27.28 10.82 1.98
N LEU A 101 -26.86 10.01 2.95
CA LEU A 101 -27.19 8.59 2.98
C LEU A 101 -28.58 8.34 3.59
N PRO A 102 -29.31 7.32 3.10
CA PRO A 102 -30.49 6.82 3.80
C PRO A 102 -30.15 6.49 5.26
N GLU A 103 -31.06 6.74 6.19
CA GLU A 103 -30.84 6.56 7.63
C GLU A 103 -30.37 5.13 7.97
N LYS A 104 -30.93 4.12 7.33
CA LYS A 104 -30.56 2.71 7.48
C LYS A 104 -29.10 2.40 7.11
N ASP A 105 -28.46 3.22 6.28
CA ASP A 105 -27.11 3.03 5.77
C ASP A 105 -26.07 3.87 6.51
N ARG A 106 -26.52 4.73 7.43
CA ARG A 106 -25.63 5.55 8.27
C ARG A 106 -24.95 4.69 9.33
N ARG A 107 -23.63 4.70 9.34
CA ARG A 107 -22.78 3.96 10.28
C ARG A 107 -21.76 4.90 10.92
N GLN A 108 -21.31 4.56 12.11
CA GLN A 108 -20.15 5.25 12.72
C GLN A 108 -18.86 4.91 11.98
N LYS A 109 -18.75 3.69 11.47
CA LYS A 109 -17.56 3.18 10.76
C LYS A 109 -17.99 2.39 9.54
N TYR A 110 -17.24 2.57 8.48
CA TYR A 110 -17.38 1.83 7.23
C TYR A 110 -16.14 0.99 7.00
N PHE A 111 -16.33 -0.15 6.33
CA PHE A 111 -15.24 -1.07 6.01
C PHE A 111 -15.30 -1.40 4.53
N VAL A 112 -14.13 -1.34 3.89
CA VAL A 112 -13.93 -1.82 2.52
C VAL A 112 -12.86 -2.90 2.56
N PHE A 113 -13.11 -4.01 1.91
CA PHE A 113 -12.16 -5.12 1.82
C PHE A 113 -11.79 -5.37 0.37
N GLY A 114 -10.52 -5.66 0.13
CA GLY A 114 -9.98 -6.09 -1.16
C GLY A 114 -9.19 -7.38 -1.00
N LEU A 115 -9.19 -8.20 -2.05
CA LEU A 115 -8.34 -9.37 -2.15
C LEU A 115 -7.06 -9.00 -2.91
N VAL A 116 -5.89 -9.31 -2.32
CA VAL A 116 -4.58 -9.14 -2.95
C VAL A 116 -4.06 -10.51 -3.37
N SER A 117 -3.82 -10.68 -4.66
CA SER A 117 -3.40 -11.94 -5.29
C SER A 117 -2.52 -11.65 -6.51
N LEU A 118 -1.83 -12.67 -7.02
CA LEU A 118 -1.28 -12.60 -8.37
C LEU A 118 -2.39 -12.90 -9.37
N VAL A 119 -2.41 -12.15 -10.46
CA VAL A 119 -3.31 -12.36 -11.59
C VAL A 119 -2.46 -12.61 -12.84
N LYS A 120 -2.80 -13.66 -13.59
CA LYS A 120 -2.16 -13.89 -14.89
C LYS A 120 -2.52 -12.74 -15.83
N VAL A 121 -1.52 -12.06 -16.35
CA VAL A 121 -1.70 -11.05 -17.40
C VAL A 121 -1.75 -11.79 -18.74
N GLU A 122 -2.83 -11.60 -19.50
CA GLU A 122 -2.99 -12.12 -20.85
C GLU A 122 -2.46 -11.10 -21.86
N GLU A 123 -1.85 -11.58 -22.94
CA GLU A 123 -1.40 -10.72 -24.03
C GLU A 123 -2.57 -9.95 -24.66
N PRO A 124 -2.37 -8.68 -25.11
CA PRO A 124 -3.38 -7.93 -25.81
C PRO A 124 -3.83 -8.68 -27.09
N GLY A 125 -5.08 -9.11 -27.14
CA GLY A 125 -5.64 -9.90 -28.22
C GLY A 125 -6.12 -11.30 -27.84
N GLU A 126 -5.66 -11.86 -26.72
CA GLU A 126 -6.12 -13.17 -26.24
C GLU A 126 -7.40 -13.09 -25.39
N ARG A 127 -8.00 -11.91 -25.24
CA ARG A 127 -9.26 -11.74 -24.49
C ARG A 127 -10.38 -12.46 -25.21
N LYS A 128 -10.64 -13.69 -24.87
CA LYS A 128 -11.92 -14.34 -25.13
C LYS A 128 -12.99 -13.60 -24.31
N HIS A 129 -13.69 -12.67 -24.95
CA HIS A 129 -14.91 -12.12 -24.36
C HIS A 129 -15.89 -13.28 -24.21
N SER A 130 -15.99 -13.87 -23.05
CA SER A 130 -17.17 -14.65 -22.69
C SER A 130 -18.31 -13.64 -22.51
N ARG A 131 -19.07 -13.42 -23.58
CA ARG A 131 -20.41 -12.86 -23.45
C ARG A 131 -21.26 -13.92 -22.78
N ALA A 132 -21.65 -13.66 -21.54
CA ALA A 132 -22.77 -14.33 -20.92
C ALA A 132 -24.06 -13.68 -21.45
#